data_492f4be836fa5af5db2bfc44fb76e110
#
_entry.id   492f4be836fa5af5db2bfc44fb76e110
#
_cell.length_a   1.000
_cell.length_b   1.000
_cell.length_c   1.000
_cell.angle_alpha   90.00
_cell.angle_beta   90.00
_cell.angle_gamma   90.00
#
_symmetry.space_group_name_H-M   'P 1'
#
loop_
_entity.id
_entity.type
_entity.pdbx_description
1 polymer ?
#
loop_
_entity_poly.entity_id
_entity_poly.type
_entity_poly.pdbx_seq_one_letter_code
_entity_poly.pdbx_strand_id
1 'polypeptide(L)'
;VAHTAMSGNGTTGDDPLQTAVWRLRSRACWADAAALLPADRPAPALQRAALLAERCLYTERGWEEAEDALRTAEALAHSDEERGAAACERGYLAYAATLHGVRDRADEARAALGRAAALIPPQAAGRALLDFRRGLVAQNLAGVPQAARAA
;
A
#
# COMPACT_ATOMS: atom_id res chain seq x y z
N VAL A 1 0.17 19.14 28.91
CA VAL A 1 -0.92 19.67 28.19
C VAL A 1 -0.52 19.98 26.77
N ALA A 2 0.26 20.99 26.53
CA ALA A 2 0.80 21.25 25.21
C ALA A 2 1.66 20.10 24.72
N HIS A 3 2.21 19.35 25.60
CA HIS A 3 2.91 18.16 25.32
C HIS A 3 2.14 17.14 24.54
N THR A 4 0.84 16.94 24.78
CA THR A 4 0.02 15.92 24.12
C THR A 4 -0.08 16.20 22.63
N ALA A 5 -0.31 17.44 22.25
CA ALA A 5 -0.37 17.83 20.85
C ALA A 5 0.98 17.70 20.17
N MET A 6 2.03 18.03 20.87
CA MET A 6 3.39 17.91 20.34
C MET A 6 3.79 16.47 20.16
N SER A 7 3.37 15.60 21.08
CA SER A 7 3.63 14.18 20.95
C SER A 7 3.02 13.60 19.68
N GLY A 8 1.82 14.02 19.36
CA GLY A 8 1.17 13.58 18.13
C GLY A 8 1.96 14.01 16.88
N ASN A 9 2.47 15.19 16.88
CA ASN A 9 3.24 15.69 15.75
C ASN A 9 4.66 15.12 15.71
N GLY A 10 5.20 14.80 16.87
CA GLY A 10 6.55 14.29 17.00
C GLY A 10 6.64 12.78 16.86
N THR A 11 5.54 12.08 16.58
CA THR A 11 5.50 10.62 16.59
C THR A 11 6.62 10.01 15.77
N THR A 12 6.85 10.50 14.55
CA THR A 12 7.90 9.98 13.69
C THR A 12 9.29 10.23 14.27
N GLY A 13 9.51 11.40 14.90
CA GLY A 13 10.78 11.72 15.53
C GLY A 13 11.02 10.98 16.83
N ASP A 14 9.94 10.69 17.57
CA ASP A 14 10.02 10.03 18.88
C ASP A 14 10.03 8.51 18.79
N ASP A 15 9.60 7.94 17.65
CA ASP A 15 9.58 6.49 17.44
C ASP A 15 10.82 6.07 16.64
N PRO A 16 11.81 5.44 17.29
CA PRO A 16 13.03 5.01 16.60
C PRO A 16 12.77 4.03 15.46
N LEU A 17 11.78 3.15 15.62
CA LEU A 17 11.43 2.18 14.60
C LEU A 17 10.90 2.88 13.34
N GLN A 18 9.93 3.77 13.50
CA GLN A 18 9.36 4.50 12.37
C GLN A 18 10.39 5.42 11.71
N THR A 19 11.27 6.01 12.49
CA THR A 19 12.38 6.81 11.94
C THR A 19 13.32 5.96 11.09
N ALA A 20 13.68 4.78 11.56
CA ALA A 20 14.54 3.85 10.82
C ALA A 20 13.86 3.37 9.53
N VAL A 21 12.59 3.02 9.60
CA VAL A 21 11.79 2.61 8.43
C VAL A 21 11.77 3.74 7.40
N TRP A 22 11.48 4.97 7.83
CA TRP A 22 11.44 6.13 6.93
C TRP A 22 12.78 6.38 6.26
N ARG A 23 13.88 6.29 7.00
CA ARG A 23 15.23 6.50 6.46
C ARG A 23 15.58 5.46 5.40
N LEU A 24 15.27 4.20 5.67
CA LEU A 24 15.53 3.13 4.71
C LEU A 24 14.67 3.28 3.45
N ARG A 25 13.39 3.57 3.63
CA ARG A 25 12.48 3.84 2.51
C ARG A 25 12.98 5.00 1.65
N SER A 26 13.42 6.08 2.28
CA SER A 26 13.93 7.28 1.58
C SER A 26 15.16 6.99 0.73
N ARG A 27 15.87 5.92 1.05
CA ARG A 27 17.05 5.46 0.30
C ARG A 27 16.73 4.30 -0.63
N ALA A 28 15.47 4.03 -0.87
CA ALA A 28 15.00 2.92 -1.70
C ALA A 28 15.41 1.53 -1.15
N CYS A 29 15.58 1.43 0.16
CA CYS A 29 15.87 0.16 0.85
C CYS A 29 14.59 -0.44 1.39
N TRP A 30 13.61 -0.69 0.51
CA TRP A 30 12.27 -1.14 0.89
C TRP A 30 12.27 -2.47 1.63
N ALA A 31 13.04 -3.45 1.16
CA ALA A 31 13.09 -4.77 1.79
C ALA A 31 13.66 -4.69 3.21
N ASP A 32 14.70 -3.90 3.40
CA ASP A 32 15.30 -3.69 4.73
C ASP A 32 14.33 -2.95 5.66
N ALA A 33 13.63 -1.95 5.14
CA ALA A 33 12.60 -1.24 5.90
C ALA A 33 11.48 -2.18 6.33
N ALA A 34 10.98 -3.01 5.41
CA ALA A 34 9.94 -3.99 5.70
C ALA A 34 10.39 -5.01 6.73
N ALA A 35 11.66 -5.43 6.70
CA ALA A 35 12.21 -6.42 7.62
C ALA A 35 12.26 -5.93 9.07
N LEU A 36 12.23 -4.62 9.30
CA LEU A 36 12.18 -4.05 10.66
C LEU A 36 10.79 -4.17 11.29
N LEU A 37 9.75 -4.40 10.50
CA LEU A 37 8.37 -4.36 10.97
C LEU A 37 7.87 -5.76 11.33
N PRO A 38 7.24 -5.93 12.51
CA PRO A 38 6.65 -7.21 12.86
C PRO A 38 5.46 -7.51 11.94
N ALA A 39 5.22 -8.80 11.68
CA ALA A 39 4.17 -9.25 10.77
C ALA A 39 3.00 -9.90 11.50
N ASP A 40 2.92 -9.75 12.81
CA ASP A 40 1.93 -10.41 13.68
C ASP A 40 0.81 -9.47 14.15
N ARG A 41 0.85 -8.21 13.77
CA ARG A 41 -0.15 -7.20 14.13
C ARG A 41 -0.61 -6.44 12.89
N PRO A 42 -1.88 -5.95 12.86
CA PRO A 42 -2.45 -5.35 11.66
C PRO A 42 -1.65 -4.15 11.10
N ALA A 43 -1.34 -3.16 11.93
CA ALA A 43 -0.72 -1.92 11.45
C ALA A 43 0.69 -2.14 10.88
N PRO A 44 1.63 -2.81 11.58
CA PRO A 44 2.94 -3.05 10.98
C PRO A 44 2.91 -4.05 9.83
N ALA A 45 2.02 -5.04 9.84
CA ALA A 45 1.86 -5.95 8.70
C ALA A 45 1.41 -5.19 7.45
N LEU A 46 0.49 -4.25 7.60
CA LEU A 46 0.04 -3.40 6.49
C LEU A 46 1.16 -2.50 5.98
N GLN A 47 1.90 -1.87 6.88
CA GLN A 47 3.03 -1.02 6.52
C GLN A 47 4.11 -1.82 5.77
N ARG A 48 4.36 -3.05 6.21
CA ARG A 48 5.28 -3.97 5.54
C ARG A 48 4.82 -4.28 4.12
N ALA A 49 3.54 -4.60 3.94
CA ALA A 49 2.95 -4.87 2.62
C ALA A 49 3.06 -3.65 1.70
N ALA A 50 2.81 -2.45 2.23
CA ALA A 50 2.91 -1.21 1.48
C ALA A 50 4.34 -0.96 0.97
N LEU A 51 5.34 -1.19 1.82
CA LEU A 51 6.75 -1.04 1.44
C LEU A 51 7.15 -2.01 0.32
N LEU A 52 6.70 -3.25 0.42
CA LEU A 52 7.03 -4.27 -0.58
C LEU A 52 6.28 -4.05 -1.90
N ALA A 53 5.06 -3.55 -1.84
CA ALA A 53 4.33 -3.14 -3.05
C ALA A 53 5.03 -1.95 -3.75
N GLU A 54 5.49 -0.99 -2.99
CA GLU A 54 6.26 0.14 -3.53
C GLU A 54 7.55 -0.34 -4.18
N ARG A 55 8.24 -1.30 -3.57
CA ARG A 55 9.43 -1.93 -4.16
C ARG A 55 9.12 -2.53 -5.53
N CYS A 56 7.99 -3.23 -5.65
CA CYS A 56 7.58 -3.82 -6.93
C CYS A 56 7.40 -2.74 -8.01
N LEU A 57 6.75 -1.64 -7.65
CA LEU A 57 6.50 -0.57 -8.61
C LEU A 57 7.80 0.05 -9.12
N TYR A 58 8.76 0.28 -8.24
CA TYR A 58 9.99 0.98 -8.62
C TYR A 58 11.11 0.07 -9.13
N THR A 59 11.13 -1.21 -8.76
CA THR A 59 12.23 -2.11 -9.12
C THR A 59 11.81 -3.28 -9.99
N GLU A 60 10.52 -3.50 -10.18
CA GLU A 60 9.96 -4.66 -10.89
C GLU A 60 10.39 -6.00 -10.27
N ARG A 61 10.64 -6.01 -8.96
CA ARG A 61 11.13 -7.17 -8.21
C ARG A 61 10.35 -7.37 -6.93
N GLY A 62 10.38 -8.60 -6.43
CA GLY A 62 9.80 -8.92 -5.13
C GLY A 62 8.30 -9.12 -5.15
N TRP A 63 7.74 -9.56 -6.29
CA TRP A 63 6.29 -9.74 -6.44
C TRP A 63 5.72 -10.76 -5.46
N GLU A 64 6.42 -11.89 -5.26
CA GLU A 64 5.98 -12.94 -4.34
C GLU A 64 6.01 -12.47 -2.89
N GLU A 65 7.08 -11.81 -2.48
CA GLU A 65 7.21 -11.28 -1.12
C GLU A 65 6.12 -10.23 -0.83
N ALA A 66 5.84 -9.37 -1.80
CA ALA A 66 4.78 -8.37 -1.66
C ALA A 66 3.41 -9.02 -1.54
N GLU A 67 3.14 -10.05 -2.35
CA GLU A 67 1.88 -10.78 -2.31
C GLU A 67 1.69 -11.48 -0.96
N ASP A 68 2.73 -12.13 -0.45
CA ASP A 68 2.68 -12.82 0.84
C ASP A 68 2.46 -11.84 1.99
N ALA A 69 3.16 -10.72 1.99
CA ALA A 69 3.00 -9.70 3.01
C ALA A 69 1.58 -9.10 2.99
N LEU A 70 1.03 -8.91 1.81
CA LEU A 70 -0.32 -8.39 1.66
C LEU A 70 -1.38 -9.37 2.14
N ARG A 71 -1.24 -10.67 1.84
CA ARG A 71 -2.13 -11.70 2.37
C ARG A 71 -2.11 -11.72 3.90
N THR A 72 -0.93 -11.56 4.50
CA THR A 72 -0.80 -11.47 5.96
C THR A 72 -1.56 -10.27 6.50
N ALA A 73 -1.39 -9.10 5.89
CA ALA A 73 -2.10 -7.89 6.30
C ALA A 73 -3.62 -8.03 6.16
N GLU A 74 -4.07 -8.64 5.05
CA GLU A 74 -5.50 -8.91 4.83
C GLU A 74 -6.07 -9.84 5.89
N ALA A 75 -5.34 -10.88 6.25
CA ALA A 75 -5.78 -11.86 7.25
C ALA A 75 -5.85 -11.26 8.66
N LEU A 76 -5.00 -10.30 8.98
CA LEU A 76 -4.95 -9.65 10.28
C LEU A 76 -5.92 -8.47 10.43
N ALA A 77 -6.46 -7.96 9.33
CA ALA A 77 -7.35 -6.81 9.36
C ALA A 77 -8.66 -7.14 10.11
N HIS A 78 -9.02 -6.32 11.09
CA HIS A 78 -10.20 -6.54 11.92
C HIS A 78 -11.26 -5.46 11.75
N SER A 79 -10.86 -4.23 11.42
CA SER A 79 -11.77 -3.12 11.26
C SER A 79 -12.02 -2.82 9.79
N ASP A 80 -13.07 -2.06 9.50
CA ASP A 80 -13.33 -1.59 8.14
C ASP A 80 -12.20 -0.71 7.63
N GLU A 81 -11.63 0.10 8.52
CA GLU A 81 -10.48 0.95 8.18
C GLU A 81 -9.26 0.11 7.78
N GLU A 82 -8.95 -0.93 8.56
CA GLU A 82 -7.84 -1.84 8.25
C GLU A 82 -8.09 -2.63 6.97
N ARG A 83 -9.30 -3.13 6.78
CA ARG A 83 -9.68 -3.84 5.55
C ARG A 83 -9.63 -2.92 4.34
N GLY A 84 -10.06 -1.68 4.50
CA GLY A 84 -10.00 -0.68 3.45
C GLY A 84 -8.57 -0.34 3.06
N ALA A 85 -7.70 -0.17 4.06
CA ALA A 85 -6.29 0.10 3.83
C ALA A 85 -5.60 -1.07 3.12
N ALA A 86 -5.90 -2.31 3.52
CA ALA A 86 -5.38 -3.51 2.84
C ALA A 86 -5.89 -3.60 1.40
N ALA A 87 -7.15 -3.29 1.15
CA ALA A 87 -7.72 -3.26 -0.19
C ALA A 87 -7.05 -2.18 -1.07
N CYS A 88 -6.71 -1.05 -0.48
CA CYS A 88 -5.97 0.00 -1.18
C CYS A 88 -4.59 -0.50 -1.63
N GLU A 89 -3.88 -1.23 -0.77
CA GLU A 89 -2.59 -1.84 -1.14
C GLU A 89 -2.76 -2.96 -2.16
N ARG A 90 -3.82 -3.74 -2.07
CA ARG A 90 -4.14 -4.77 -3.07
C ARG A 90 -4.33 -4.15 -4.46
N GLY A 91 -5.05 -3.06 -4.54
CA GLY A 91 -5.24 -2.33 -5.78
C GLY A 91 -3.94 -1.76 -6.33
N TYR A 92 -3.08 -1.25 -5.45
CA TYR A 92 -1.79 -0.70 -5.83
C TYR A 92 -0.85 -1.78 -6.40
N LEU A 93 -0.79 -2.95 -5.76
CA LEU A 93 0.03 -4.06 -6.24
C LEU A 93 -0.46 -4.56 -7.61
N ALA A 94 -1.77 -4.68 -7.78
CA ALA A 94 -2.37 -5.07 -9.05
C ALA A 94 -2.09 -4.03 -10.16
N TYR A 95 -2.15 -2.75 -9.80
CA TYR A 95 -1.78 -1.66 -10.69
C TYR A 95 -0.31 -1.78 -11.13
N ALA A 96 0.60 -1.98 -10.19
CA ALA A 96 2.03 -2.11 -10.49
C ALA A 96 2.30 -3.30 -11.42
N ALA A 97 1.69 -4.45 -11.15
CA ALA A 97 1.84 -5.64 -11.99
C ALA A 97 1.36 -5.40 -13.42
N THR A 98 0.25 -4.70 -13.57
CA THR A 98 -0.32 -4.36 -14.88
C THR A 98 0.57 -3.35 -15.61
N LEU A 99 1.02 -2.32 -14.91
CA LEU A 99 1.85 -1.27 -15.47
C LEU A 99 3.16 -1.83 -16.03
N HIS A 100 3.76 -2.77 -15.31
CA HIS A 100 5.03 -3.40 -15.73
C HIS A 100 4.84 -4.61 -16.66
N GLY A 101 3.62 -4.92 -17.03
CA GLY A 101 3.35 -6.02 -17.96
C GLY A 101 3.64 -7.40 -17.39
N VAL A 102 3.73 -7.54 -16.06
CA VAL A 102 3.92 -8.83 -15.39
C VAL A 102 2.68 -9.67 -15.56
N ARG A 103 1.51 -9.08 -15.36
CA ARG A 103 0.21 -9.71 -15.51
C ARG A 103 -0.85 -8.62 -15.61
N ASP A 104 -1.84 -8.81 -16.47
CA ASP A 104 -2.98 -7.88 -16.54
C ASP A 104 -3.91 -8.10 -15.35
N ARG A 105 -3.84 -7.19 -14.39
CA ARG A 105 -4.66 -7.16 -13.18
C ARG A 105 -5.45 -5.84 -13.06
N ALA A 106 -5.74 -5.20 -14.19
CA ALA A 106 -6.42 -3.91 -14.21
C ALA A 106 -7.80 -3.97 -13.56
N ASP A 107 -8.58 -5.01 -13.85
CA ASP A 107 -9.91 -5.18 -13.25
C ASP A 107 -9.82 -5.44 -11.75
N GLU A 108 -8.83 -6.23 -11.32
CA GLU A 108 -8.55 -6.44 -9.90
C GLU A 108 -8.18 -5.13 -9.20
N ALA A 109 -7.35 -4.31 -9.84
CA ALA A 109 -6.96 -3.00 -9.29
C ALA A 109 -8.20 -2.12 -9.08
N ARG A 110 -9.07 -2.02 -10.08
CA ARG A 110 -10.29 -1.23 -9.97
C ARG A 110 -11.23 -1.76 -8.89
N ALA A 111 -11.42 -3.07 -8.85
CA ALA A 111 -12.30 -3.72 -7.87
C ALA A 111 -11.79 -3.51 -6.45
N ALA A 112 -10.48 -3.69 -6.22
CA ALA A 112 -9.87 -3.52 -4.90
C ALA A 112 -9.97 -2.06 -4.43
N LEU A 113 -9.67 -1.10 -5.30
CA LEU A 113 -9.79 0.31 -4.95
C LEU A 113 -11.25 0.73 -4.74
N GLY A 114 -12.19 0.12 -5.45
CA GLY A 114 -13.63 0.31 -5.22
C GLY A 114 -14.06 -0.20 -3.85
N ARG A 115 -13.58 -1.37 -3.45
CA ARG A 115 -13.84 -1.89 -2.09
C ARG A 115 -13.24 -0.96 -1.03
N ALA A 116 -12.01 -0.48 -1.25
CA ALA A 116 -11.38 0.47 -0.35
C ALA A 116 -12.22 1.75 -0.20
N ALA A 117 -12.77 2.25 -1.30
CA ALA A 117 -13.61 3.44 -1.28
C ALA A 117 -14.91 3.25 -0.47
N ALA A 118 -15.44 2.03 -0.45
CA ALA A 118 -16.62 1.71 0.36
C ALA A 118 -16.29 1.61 1.86
N LEU A 119 -15.03 1.28 2.20
CA LEU A 119 -14.61 1.03 3.58
C LEU A 119 -13.92 2.24 4.23
N ILE A 120 -13.30 3.11 3.45
CA ILE A 120 -12.56 4.28 3.94
C ILE A 120 -13.44 5.52 3.77
N PRO A 121 -13.93 6.12 4.86
CA PRO A 121 -14.76 7.32 4.76
C PRO A 121 -14.02 8.49 4.11
N PRO A 122 -14.75 9.42 3.48
CA PRO A 122 -14.12 10.56 2.79
C PRO A 122 -13.22 11.44 3.67
N GLN A 123 -13.49 11.49 4.97
CA GLN A 123 -12.71 12.29 5.92
C GLN A 123 -11.60 11.52 6.61
N ALA A 124 -11.46 10.22 6.36
CA ALA A 124 -10.44 9.42 7.00
C ALA A 124 -9.04 9.71 6.43
N ALA A 125 -8.02 9.48 7.24
CA ALA A 125 -6.63 9.77 6.87
C ALA A 125 -6.18 9.00 5.62
N GLY A 126 -6.69 7.78 5.41
CA GLY A 126 -6.33 6.97 4.24
C GLY A 126 -6.99 7.38 2.94
N ARG A 127 -7.94 8.33 2.98
CA ARG A 127 -8.73 8.67 1.80
C ARG A 127 -7.90 9.37 0.70
N ALA A 128 -6.98 10.24 1.09
CA ALA A 128 -6.15 10.96 0.12
C ALA A 128 -5.28 10.00 -0.71
N LEU A 129 -4.68 9.01 -0.06
CA LEU A 129 -3.89 7.99 -0.76
C LEU A 129 -4.75 7.17 -1.71
N LEU A 130 -5.94 6.76 -1.25
CA LEU A 130 -6.88 6.01 -2.07
C LEU A 130 -7.28 6.80 -3.32
N ASP A 131 -7.66 8.07 -3.15
CA ASP A 131 -8.10 8.91 -4.26
C ASP A 131 -6.95 9.12 -5.25
N PHE A 132 -5.73 9.31 -4.77
CA PHE A 132 -4.55 9.41 -5.61
C PHE A 132 -4.34 8.14 -6.45
N ARG A 133 -4.44 6.98 -5.82
CA ARG A 133 -4.25 5.69 -6.52
C ARG A 133 -5.37 5.39 -7.52
N ARG A 134 -6.60 5.77 -7.21
CA ARG A 134 -7.70 5.68 -8.17
C ARG A 134 -7.43 6.56 -9.39
N GLY A 135 -6.87 7.74 -9.19
CA GLY A 135 -6.44 8.62 -10.26
C GLY A 135 -5.35 8.00 -11.13
N LEU A 136 -4.36 7.34 -10.51
CA LEU A 136 -3.30 6.64 -11.25
C LEU A 136 -3.88 5.54 -12.15
N VAL A 137 -4.79 4.75 -11.64
CA VAL A 137 -5.43 3.67 -12.41
C VAL A 137 -6.24 4.26 -13.56
N ALA A 138 -7.03 5.29 -13.30
CA ALA A 138 -7.83 5.93 -14.33
C ALA A 138 -6.96 6.53 -15.45
N GLN A 139 -5.87 7.16 -15.07
CA GLN A 139 -4.98 7.82 -16.03
C GLN A 139 -4.14 6.83 -16.83
N ASN A 140 -3.58 5.81 -16.17
CA ASN A 140 -2.56 4.96 -16.78
C ASN A 140 -3.11 3.65 -17.34
N LEU A 141 -4.27 3.18 -16.88
CA LEU A 141 -4.83 1.91 -17.33
C LEU A 141 -6.10 2.04 -18.17
N ALA A 142 -6.84 3.13 -18.04
CA ALA A 142 -8.14 3.29 -18.71
C ALA A 142 -8.04 3.34 -20.24
N GLY A 143 -6.95 3.87 -20.77
CA GLY A 143 -6.75 4.01 -22.21
C GLY A 143 -6.19 2.78 -22.91
N VAL A 144 -5.88 1.70 -22.16
CA VAL A 144 -5.26 0.52 -22.74
C VAL A 144 -6.34 -0.46 -23.17
N PRO A 145 -6.48 -0.79 -24.48
CA PRO A 145 -7.45 -1.77 -24.94
C PRO A 145 -7.23 -3.14 -24.29
N GLN A 146 -8.32 -3.85 -24.00
CA GLN A 146 -8.23 -5.14 -23.34
C GLN A 146 -7.37 -6.14 -24.12
N ALA A 147 -7.47 -6.14 -25.44
CA ALA A 147 -6.64 -7.00 -26.30
C ALA A 147 -5.15 -6.71 -26.12
N ALA A 148 -4.77 -5.45 -26.00
CA ALA A 148 -3.37 -5.07 -25.77
C ALA A 148 -2.90 -5.46 -24.36
N ARG A 149 -3.81 -5.38 -23.37
CA ARG A 149 -3.48 -5.79 -22.00
C ARG A 149 -3.30 -7.31 -21.88
N ALA A 150 -4.06 -8.06 -22.65
CA ALA A 150 -4.00 -9.52 -22.63
C ALA A 150 -2.79 -10.10 -23.36
N ALA A 151 -2.21 -9.31 -24.23
CA ALA A 151 -1.00 -9.70 -24.96
C ALA A 151 0.24 -9.58 -24.10
#